data_0a5f6072b7cbde28a7d5031841952aa8
#
_entry.id   0a5f6072b7cbde28a7d5031841952aa8
#
_cell.length_a   1.000
_cell.length_b   1.000
_cell.length_c   1.000
_cell.angle_alpha   90.00
_cell.angle_beta   90.00
_cell.angle_gamma   90.00
#
_symmetry.space_group_name_H-M   'P 1'
#
loop_
_entity.id
_entity.type
_entity.pdbx_description
1 polymer ?
#
loop_
_entity_poly.entity_id
_entity_poly.type
_entity_poly.pdbx_seq_one_letter_code
_entity_poly.pdbx_strand_id
1 'polypeptide(L)'
;VSNIILAKVLVDRNSPFLKSIIVNKGSKEGIEKGMPVTKDNNLVGRVVETNYLSSRVLLLNDLNSRIPVTLDADNSQAILSGGGTAKPKLEYLPEGYEFTEDVNVFASGKDGIFNPGTPIGETTIDGEVDLFIDPNQLSFVTVILKKNEKKF
;
A
#
# COMPACT_ATOMS: atom_id res chain seq x y z
N VAL A 1 11.49 -4.03 -15.97
CA VAL A 1 10.73 -2.77 -15.87
C VAL A 1 9.25 -3.09 -15.83
N SER A 2 8.58 -2.70 -14.76
CA SER A 2 7.14 -2.87 -14.63
C SER A 2 6.41 -1.85 -15.50
N ASN A 3 5.37 -2.29 -16.19
CA ASN A 3 4.45 -1.37 -16.83
C ASN A 3 3.67 -0.62 -15.76
N ILE A 4 3.45 0.65 -15.96
CA ILE A 4 2.71 1.50 -15.03
C ILE A 4 1.64 2.27 -15.78
N ILE A 5 0.56 2.61 -15.05
CA ILE A 5 -0.52 3.44 -15.57
C ILE A 5 -0.78 4.57 -14.58
N LEU A 6 -0.73 5.79 -15.07
CA LEU A 6 -1.15 6.96 -14.31
C LEU A 6 -2.67 7.02 -14.29
N ALA A 7 -3.25 7.14 -13.11
CA ALA A 7 -4.69 7.20 -12.93
C ALA A 7 -5.09 8.41 -12.08
N LYS A 8 -6.22 9.00 -12.42
CA LYS A 8 -6.78 10.14 -11.69
C LYS A 8 -7.78 9.65 -10.67
N VAL A 9 -7.72 10.20 -9.46
CA VAL A 9 -8.68 9.91 -8.42
C VAL A 9 -9.99 10.64 -8.75
N LEU A 10 -11.08 9.86 -8.85
CA LEU A 10 -12.42 10.39 -9.14
C LEU A 10 -13.25 10.58 -7.88
N VAL A 11 -13.13 9.64 -6.94
CA VAL A 11 -13.89 9.63 -5.69
C VAL A 11 -12.96 9.22 -4.57
N ASP A 12 -13.03 9.96 -3.47
CA ASP A 12 -12.31 9.66 -2.24
C ASP A 12 -13.34 9.28 -1.17
N ARG A 13 -13.31 8.01 -0.75
CA ARG A 13 -14.17 7.51 0.33
C ARG A 13 -13.39 7.51 1.62
N ASN A 14 -13.48 8.62 2.34
CA ASN A 14 -12.73 8.86 3.56
C ASN A 14 -13.66 8.86 4.78
N SER A 15 -14.25 7.71 5.08
CA SER A 15 -15.02 7.52 6.31
C SER A 15 -14.12 6.92 7.41
N PRO A 16 -14.55 6.91 8.67
CA PRO A 16 -13.75 6.26 9.74
C PRO A 16 -13.45 4.79 9.49
N PHE A 17 -14.30 4.09 8.75
CA PHE A 17 -14.21 2.64 8.55
C PHE A 17 -13.74 2.25 7.16
N LEU A 18 -13.95 3.11 6.17
CA LEU A 18 -13.64 2.78 4.78
C LEU A 18 -12.72 3.85 4.20
N LYS A 19 -11.49 3.43 3.89
CA LYS A 19 -10.48 4.28 3.28
C LYS A 19 -10.13 3.71 1.90
N SER A 20 -10.80 4.22 0.88
CA SER A 20 -10.58 3.80 -0.50
C SER A 20 -10.74 4.96 -1.46
N ILE A 21 -10.19 4.81 -2.66
CA ILE A 21 -10.35 5.76 -3.76
C ILE A 21 -10.83 5.01 -4.99
N ILE A 22 -11.57 5.71 -5.84
CA ILE A 22 -11.93 5.25 -7.18
C ILE A 22 -11.08 6.02 -8.17
N VAL A 23 -10.43 5.29 -9.07
CA VAL A 23 -9.58 5.88 -10.12
C VAL A 23 -10.19 5.65 -11.49
N ASN A 24 -9.82 6.52 -12.46
CA ASN A 24 -10.41 6.58 -13.81
C ASN A 24 -9.82 5.58 -14.80
N LYS A 25 -9.19 4.53 -14.33
CA LYS A 25 -8.61 3.46 -15.16
C LYS A 25 -9.09 2.12 -14.63
N GLY A 26 -9.30 1.18 -15.53
CA GLY A 26 -9.84 -0.12 -15.18
C GLY A 26 -9.29 -1.25 -16.04
N SER A 27 -10.08 -2.30 -16.22
CA SER A 27 -9.65 -3.48 -16.97
C SER A 27 -9.35 -3.18 -18.44
N LYS A 28 -9.93 -2.11 -19.00
CA LYS A 28 -9.58 -1.64 -20.34
C LYS A 28 -8.09 -1.38 -20.50
N GLU A 29 -7.42 -0.87 -19.46
CA GLU A 29 -6.00 -0.60 -19.45
C GLU A 29 -5.17 -1.76 -18.89
N GLY A 30 -5.78 -2.88 -18.58
CA GLY A 30 -5.10 -4.04 -18.03
C GLY A 30 -5.03 -4.09 -16.51
N ILE A 31 -5.76 -3.24 -15.82
CA ILE A 31 -5.78 -3.25 -14.35
C ILE A 31 -6.54 -4.48 -13.84
N GLU A 32 -5.96 -5.17 -12.86
CA GLU A 32 -6.52 -6.34 -12.21
C GLU A 32 -6.45 -6.19 -10.68
N LYS A 33 -7.29 -6.95 -9.98
CA LYS A 33 -7.25 -7.04 -8.51
C LYS A 33 -5.86 -7.45 -8.04
N GLY A 34 -5.42 -6.85 -6.96
CA GLY A 34 -4.14 -7.13 -6.34
C GLY A 34 -3.00 -6.24 -6.78
N MET A 35 -3.15 -5.50 -7.87
CA MET A 35 -2.07 -4.65 -8.37
C MET A 35 -1.74 -3.54 -7.37
N PRO A 36 -0.43 -3.32 -7.08
CA PRO A 36 -0.01 -2.24 -6.20
C PRO A 36 -0.27 -0.86 -6.78
N VAL A 37 -0.54 0.09 -5.90
CA VAL A 37 -0.76 1.49 -6.27
C VAL A 37 0.22 2.36 -5.49
N THR A 38 0.95 3.20 -6.22
CA THR A 38 2.00 4.05 -5.65
C THR A 38 1.78 5.52 -5.99
N LYS A 39 2.45 6.40 -5.25
CA LYS A 39 2.60 7.80 -5.59
C LYS A 39 4.03 8.19 -5.27
N ASP A 40 4.71 8.81 -6.24
CA ASP A 40 6.13 9.18 -6.11
C ASP A 40 6.98 7.99 -5.62
N ASN A 41 6.70 6.80 -6.14
CA ASN A 41 7.36 5.53 -5.80
C ASN A 41 7.09 5.02 -4.37
N ASN A 42 6.20 5.64 -3.63
CA ASN A 42 5.79 5.16 -2.30
C ASN A 42 4.47 4.43 -2.38
N LEU A 43 4.32 3.37 -1.62
CA LEU A 43 3.10 2.58 -1.63
C LEU A 43 1.95 3.37 -1.00
N VAL A 44 0.78 3.34 -1.64
CA VAL A 44 -0.44 3.94 -1.08
C VAL A 44 -1.58 2.94 -0.92
N GLY A 45 -1.54 1.82 -1.63
CA GLY A 45 -2.57 0.81 -1.51
C GLY A 45 -2.51 -0.25 -2.59
N ARG A 46 -3.61 -0.96 -2.79
CA ARG A 46 -3.75 -1.97 -3.83
C ARG A 46 -5.15 -1.97 -4.43
N VAL A 47 -5.25 -2.42 -5.67
CA VAL A 47 -6.54 -2.57 -6.35
C VAL A 47 -7.31 -3.72 -5.71
N VAL A 48 -8.53 -3.47 -5.27
CA VAL A 48 -9.41 -4.49 -4.68
C VAL A 48 -10.64 -4.80 -5.53
N GLU A 49 -10.95 -3.92 -6.47
CA GLU A 49 -12.08 -4.10 -7.38
C GLU A 49 -11.77 -3.39 -8.68
N THR A 50 -12.10 -4.01 -9.81
CA THR A 50 -11.93 -3.37 -11.11
C THR A 50 -13.17 -3.53 -11.97
N ASN A 51 -13.54 -2.45 -12.65
CA ASN A 51 -14.54 -2.40 -13.71
C ASN A 51 -13.84 -2.02 -15.01
N TYR A 52 -14.57 -1.95 -16.10
CA TYR A 52 -13.97 -1.67 -17.41
C TYR A 52 -13.23 -0.33 -17.46
N LEU A 53 -13.83 0.73 -16.91
CA LEU A 53 -13.29 2.09 -16.99
C LEU A 53 -12.81 2.66 -15.65
N SER A 54 -12.96 1.92 -14.56
CA SER A 54 -12.58 2.40 -13.23
C SER A 54 -12.13 1.26 -12.32
N SER A 55 -11.45 1.62 -11.25
CA SER A 55 -11.00 0.66 -10.24
C SER A 55 -11.09 1.26 -8.85
N ARG A 56 -11.30 0.40 -7.86
CA ARG A 56 -11.27 0.80 -6.45
C ARG A 56 -9.95 0.36 -5.83
N VAL A 57 -9.31 1.29 -5.15
CA VAL A 57 -8.03 1.08 -4.47
C VAL A 57 -8.26 1.15 -2.96
N LEU A 58 -7.89 0.09 -2.25
CA LEU A 58 -7.90 0.07 -0.80
C LEU A 58 -6.62 0.73 -0.30
N LEU A 59 -6.76 1.78 0.51
CA LEU A 59 -5.62 2.53 1.02
C LEU A 59 -5.00 1.84 2.23
N LEU A 60 -3.73 2.16 2.51
CA LEU A 60 -2.95 1.53 3.59
C LEU A 60 -3.55 1.75 4.97
N ASN A 61 -4.30 2.83 5.17
CA ASN A 61 -4.92 3.15 6.44
C ASN A 61 -6.32 2.54 6.64
N ASP A 62 -6.84 1.83 5.64
CA ASP A 62 -8.12 1.12 5.81
C ASP A 62 -7.99 0.00 6.83
N LEU A 63 -9.03 -0.20 7.65
CA LEU A 63 -9.04 -1.23 8.70
C LEU A 63 -8.86 -2.65 8.15
N ASN A 64 -9.15 -2.87 6.87
CA ASN A 64 -8.98 -4.17 6.22
C ASN A 64 -7.63 -4.31 5.52
N SER A 65 -6.79 -3.28 5.53
CA SER A 65 -5.47 -3.34 4.91
C SER A 65 -4.49 -4.10 5.80
N ARG A 66 -3.85 -5.12 5.23
CA ARG A 66 -2.80 -5.94 5.86
C ARG A 66 -1.69 -6.14 4.86
N ILE A 67 -0.50 -5.67 5.16
CA ILE A 67 0.63 -5.72 4.24
C ILE A 67 1.86 -6.29 4.94
N PRO A 68 2.47 -7.35 4.38
CA PRO A 68 3.76 -7.83 4.88
C PRO A 68 4.84 -6.78 4.63
N VAL A 69 5.57 -6.43 5.68
CA VAL A 69 6.58 -5.39 5.63
C VAL A 69 7.90 -5.85 6.25
N THR A 70 8.96 -5.13 5.90
CA THR A 70 10.29 -5.30 6.49
C THR A 70 10.73 -3.99 7.11
N LEU A 71 11.32 -4.06 8.30
CA LEU A 71 11.90 -2.90 8.98
C LEU A 71 13.39 -2.82 8.63
N ASP A 72 13.85 -1.65 8.22
CA ASP A 72 15.21 -1.46 7.71
C ASP A 72 16.31 -1.60 8.78
N ALA A 73 15.96 -1.42 10.06
CA ALA A 73 16.96 -1.44 11.14
C ALA A 73 17.62 -2.82 11.33
N ASP A 74 16.83 -3.89 11.25
CA ASP A 74 17.27 -5.25 11.61
C ASP A 74 16.68 -6.32 10.69
N ASN A 75 16.06 -5.92 9.58
CA ASN A 75 15.33 -6.80 8.66
C ASN A 75 14.19 -7.60 9.32
N SER A 76 13.66 -7.10 10.43
CA SER A 76 12.50 -7.72 11.07
C SER A 76 11.28 -7.69 10.15
N GLN A 77 10.54 -8.78 10.18
CA GLN A 77 9.31 -8.93 9.40
C GLN A 77 8.10 -8.64 10.28
N ALA A 78 7.13 -7.93 9.73
CA ALA A 78 5.91 -7.59 10.42
C ALA A 78 4.75 -7.51 9.43
N ILE A 79 3.55 -7.33 9.96
CA ILE A 79 2.36 -7.00 9.17
C ILE A 79 1.97 -5.56 9.52
N LEU A 80 1.81 -4.73 8.50
CA LEU A 80 1.28 -3.38 8.67
C LEU A 80 -0.24 -3.44 8.55
N SER A 81 -0.92 -3.11 9.64
CA SER A 81 -2.39 -3.11 9.71
C SER A 81 -2.91 -1.70 9.68
N GLY A 82 -3.89 -1.41 8.82
CA GLY A 82 -4.52 -0.10 8.78
C GLY A 82 -5.29 0.20 10.06
N GLY A 83 -5.24 1.45 10.50
CA GLY A 83 -5.84 1.91 11.74
C GLY A 83 -7.11 2.73 11.59
N GLY A 84 -7.60 2.91 10.36
CA GLY A 84 -8.73 3.80 10.10
C GLY A 84 -8.33 5.26 10.29
N THR A 85 -8.85 5.91 11.32
CA THR A 85 -8.46 7.29 11.67
C THR A 85 -7.14 7.35 12.43
N ALA A 86 -6.72 6.24 13.03
CA ALA A 86 -5.42 6.13 13.69
C ALA A 86 -4.34 5.77 12.65
N LYS A 87 -3.08 5.96 13.04
CA LYS A 87 -1.95 5.55 12.18
C LYS A 87 -1.94 4.03 11.99
N PRO A 88 -1.46 3.54 10.83
CA PRO A 88 -1.22 2.11 10.65
C PRO A 88 -0.25 1.57 11.71
N LYS A 89 -0.44 0.32 12.09
CA LYS A 89 0.24 -0.31 13.21
C LYS A 89 1.01 -1.54 12.76
N LEU A 90 2.20 -1.70 13.33
CA LEU A 90 3.02 -2.90 13.09
C LEU A 90 2.61 -4.01 14.06
N GLU A 91 2.30 -5.19 13.50
CA GLU A 91 1.85 -6.35 14.26
C GLU A 91 2.71 -7.59 13.95
N TYR A 92 2.62 -8.59 14.81
CA TYR A 92 3.30 -9.88 14.68
C TYR A 92 4.82 -9.82 14.74
N LEU A 93 5.34 -8.83 15.46
CA LEU A 93 6.74 -8.82 15.85
C LEU A 93 6.94 -9.71 17.08
N PRO A 94 8.20 -10.17 17.34
CA PRO A 94 8.47 -10.95 18.54
C PRO A 94 8.03 -10.22 19.81
N GLU A 95 7.56 -11.00 20.80
CA GLU A 95 7.19 -10.43 22.11
C GLU A 95 8.39 -9.70 22.71
N GLY A 96 8.14 -8.51 23.27
CA GLY A 96 9.19 -7.68 23.83
C GLY A 96 10.00 -6.88 22.81
N TYR A 97 9.59 -6.89 21.54
CA TYR A 97 10.27 -6.10 20.51
C TYR A 97 10.22 -4.61 20.88
N GLU A 98 11.40 -3.98 20.88
CA GLU A 98 11.53 -2.56 21.17
C GLU A 98 11.55 -1.75 19.89
N PHE A 99 10.54 -0.87 19.72
CA PHE A 99 10.49 0.02 18.59
C PHE A 99 11.41 1.22 18.78
N THR A 100 12.07 1.62 17.69
CA THR A 100 12.81 2.88 17.62
C THR A 100 12.15 3.77 16.59
N GLU A 101 12.33 5.09 16.73
CA GLU A 101 11.77 6.07 15.79
C GLU A 101 12.54 6.09 14.47
N ASP A 102 11.88 6.55 13.43
CA ASP A 102 12.47 6.91 12.13
C ASP A 102 13.15 5.74 11.42
N VAL A 103 12.68 4.52 11.65
CA VAL A 103 13.13 3.35 10.90
C VAL A 103 12.26 3.19 9.65
N ASN A 104 12.89 3.06 8.49
CA ASN A 104 12.17 2.88 7.24
C ASN A 104 11.44 1.54 7.20
N VAL A 105 10.21 1.58 6.69
CA VAL A 105 9.34 0.42 6.51
C VAL A 105 9.10 0.22 5.03
N PHE A 106 9.37 -0.98 4.53
CA PHE A 106 9.20 -1.35 3.12
C PHE A 106 8.23 -2.52 2.99
N ALA A 107 7.58 -2.61 1.83
CA ALA A 107 6.89 -3.85 1.47
C ALA A 107 7.90 -4.99 1.38
N SER A 108 7.59 -6.13 1.99
CA SER A 108 8.49 -7.29 1.95
C SER A 108 8.37 -8.10 0.66
N GLY A 109 7.22 -8.02 -0.01
CA GLY A 109 6.93 -8.80 -1.20
C GLY A 109 6.59 -10.27 -0.94
N LYS A 110 6.49 -10.68 0.33
CA LYS A 110 6.23 -12.09 0.67
C LYS A 110 4.86 -12.60 0.24
N ASP A 111 3.89 -11.72 0.05
CA ASP A 111 2.58 -12.09 -0.44
C ASP A 111 2.51 -12.23 -1.97
N GLY A 112 3.58 -11.89 -2.67
CA GLY A 112 3.61 -11.90 -4.14
C GLY A 112 2.81 -10.78 -4.79
N ILE A 113 2.23 -9.88 -4.01
CA ILE A 113 1.40 -8.76 -4.52
C ILE A 113 2.26 -7.52 -4.69
N PHE A 114 3.01 -7.14 -3.66
CA PHE A 114 3.82 -5.93 -3.66
C PHE A 114 5.25 -6.20 -4.09
N ASN A 115 5.86 -5.23 -4.75
CA ASN A 115 7.28 -5.33 -5.09
C ASN A 115 8.12 -5.15 -3.82
N PRO A 116 9.05 -6.09 -3.54
CA PRO A 116 9.93 -5.96 -2.38
C PRO A 116 10.70 -4.64 -2.40
N GLY A 117 10.81 -4.00 -1.24
CA GLY A 117 11.54 -2.75 -1.11
C GLY A 117 10.76 -1.49 -1.44
N THR A 118 9.48 -1.60 -1.80
CA THR A 118 8.65 -0.40 -2.03
C THR A 118 8.49 0.36 -0.73
N PRO A 119 8.90 1.65 -0.66
CA PRO A 119 8.81 2.42 0.57
C PRO A 119 7.37 2.65 1.02
N ILE A 120 7.16 2.66 2.32
CA ILE A 120 5.83 2.87 2.91
C ILE A 120 5.84 4.05 3.88
N GLY A 121 6.78 4.07 4.81
CA GLY A 121 6.84 5.11 5.82
C GLY A 121 7.96 4.88 6.83
N GLU A 122 7.85 5.53 7.97
CA GLU A 122 8.82 5.44 9.06
C GLU A 122 8.12 5.08 10.37
N THR A 123 8.83 4.33 11.21
CA THR A 123 8.28 3.90 12.51
C THR A 123 8.18 5.05 13.50
N THR A 124 7.20 4.93 14.40
CA THR A 124 7.14 5.69 15.65
C THR A 124 7.57 4.80 16.82
N ILE A 125 7.83 5.42 17.95
CA ILE A 125 8.23 4.68 19.16
C ILE A 125 7.12 3.75 19.68
N ASP A 126 5.87 4.00 19.30
CA ASP A 126 4.72 3.22 19.70
C ASP A 126 4.40 2.04 18.76
N GLY A 127 5.24 1.81 17.77
CA GLY A 127 5.02 0.74 16.80
C GLY A 127 4.00 1.06 15.72
N GLU A 128 3.73 2.33 15.52
CA GLU A 128 2.92 2.83 14.43
C GLU A 128 3.81 3.27 13.28
N VAL A 129 3.23 3.61 12.14
CA VAL A 129 3.96 4.05 10.97
C VAL A 129 3.42 5.40 10.48
N ASP A 130 4.32 6.36 10.34
CA ASP A 130 4.06 7.61 9.64
C ASP A 130 4.25 7.35 8.15
N LEU A 131 3.15 7.36 7.39
CA LEU A 131 3.19 7.12 5.95
C LEU A 131 3.88 8.27 5.23
N PHE A 132 4.72 7.95 4.23
CA PHE A 132 5.38 8.98 3.41
C PHE A 132 4.39 9.77 2.56
N ILE A 133 3.28 9.14 2.16
CA ILE A 133 2.24 9.78 1.36
C ILE A 133 0.98 9.88 2.20
N ASP A 134 0.40 11.07 2.27
CA ASP A 134 -0.88 11.29 2.95
C ASP A 134 -2.00 10.70 2.10
N PRO A 135 -2.68 9.64 2.57
CA PRO A 135 -3.73 9.00 1.81
C PRO A 135 -4.99 9.87 1.66
N ASN A 136 -5.09 10.96 2.40
CA ASN A 136 -6.24 11.87 2.33
C ASN A 136 -6.08 12.97 1.27
N GLN A 137 -4.94 13.04 0.59
CA GLN A 137 -4.63 14.11 -0.36
C GLN A 137 -4.16 13.58 -1.72
N LEU A 138 -4.79 12.51 -2.18
CA LEU A 138 -4.43 11.89 -3.45
C LEU A 138 -5.25 12.47 -4.59
N SER A 139 -4.59 12.98 -5.62
CA SER A 139 -5.22 13.44 -6.87
C SER A 139 -4.91 12.51 -8.03
N PHE A 140 -3.65 12.08 -8.15
CA PHE A 140 -3.18 11.11 -9.13
C PHE A 140 -2.39 10.03 -8.43
N VAL A 141 -2.51 8.81 -8.93
CA VAL A 141 -1.73 7.67 -8.45
C VAL A 141 -1.25 6.86 -9.64
N THR A 142 -0.26 6.00 -9.40
CA THR A 142 0.28 5.09 -10.40
C THR A 142 -0.09 3.66 -10.05
N VAL A 143 -0.74 2.96 -10.97
CA VAL A 143 -1.02 1.53 -10.82
C VAL A 143 0.11 0.75 -11.45
N ILE A 144 0.69 -0.19 -10.74
CA ILE A 144 1.77 -1.04 -11.24
C ILE A 144 1.14 -2.30 -11.84
N LEU A 145 1.21 -2.40 -13.17
CA LEU A 145 0.65 -3.52 -13.89
C LEU A 145 1.52 -4.76 -13.71
N LYS A 146 0.88 -5.91 -13.72
CA LYS A 146 1.58 -7.17 -13.62
C LYS A 146 2.49 -7.36 -14.83
N LYS A 147 3.74 -7.71 -14.56
CA LYS A 147 4.68 -8.09 -15.61
C LYS A 147 4.22 -9.44 -16.17
N ASN A 148 4.00 -9.51 -17.50
CA ASN A 148 3.77 -10.78 -18.17
C ASN A 148 5.10 -11.55 -18.17
N GLU A 149 5.23 -12.49 -17.26
CA GLU A 149 6.34 -13.42 -17.27
C GLU A 149 6.02 -14.56 -18.21
N LYS A 150 6.86 -14.71 -19.25
CA LYS A 150 6.83 -15.91 -20.07
C LYS A 150 7.41 -17.05 -19.23
N LYS A 151 6.59 -18.04 -18.96
CA LYS A 151 7.06 -19.28 -18.38
C LYS A 151 7.47 -20.22 -19.48
N PHE A 152 8.61 -20.77 -19.34
CA PHE A 152 9.17 -21.76 -20.23
C PHE A 152 9.18 -23.11 -19.56
#